data_735f72c29fc6b28fdf98b0ce08c52dc2
#
_entry.id   735f72c29fc6b28fdf98b0ce08c52dc2
#
_cell.length_a   1.000
_cell.length_b   1.000
_cell.length_c   1.000
_cell.angle_alpha   90.00
_cell.angle_beta   90.00
_cell.angle_gamma   90.00
#
_symmetry.space_group_name_H-M   'P 1'
#
loop_
_entity.id
_entity.type
_entity.pdbx_description
1 polymer ?
#
loop_
_entity_poly.entity_id
_entity_poly.type
_entity_poly.pdbx_seq_one_letter_code
_entity_poly.pdbx_strand_id
1 'polypeptide(L)'
;MRNVISMAFTVMLVTFLFCACNAPVQPAPAAEATVPPVTMETEVLLFDGFVGIPQELVSAYDENGILTETKKTEFHENGNISTLIEMHYDVSGNVTYYQEQTFRQDGTAAATLTKYFDDSGILTRQEDVSYGENDAVSRTETRTFSPEGRLLTLEMTGYFENGSPSEKYTESFDPKTDMRIIRQEIYHISGQLISLRDGAFHPETYELLDGKIEEYSVDGPLLRTETAQWSEENRTLYRDYYCYGDNSSGRIVSCFNNAGQLLGRESHIYEEGQILFEHFIEKYTYDRKGNLSAQEIQYYLDGGFPAERFETAYEYDAVGNLLRLEAAHYLATGKRQNFTVTEYIYDGIVLRKEVQTSYDQDDICKSSVTKTFDIYGVVTNFTTLSSSGNTYDYAYIYDEEGRVASELMTTRYKSAPRIDYRETAYEYHENGRHSSVTVHQWTSYDEAKFPYKEKSALGTTTVTKYDENGNKIKK
;
A
#
# COMPACT_ATOMS: atom_id res chain seq x y z
N MET A 1 -1.99 -6.65 12.76
CA MET A 1 -0.58 -7.09 12.65
C MET A 1 -0.45 -7.95 11.41
N ARG A 2 0.26 -7.48 10.40
CA ARG A 2 0.57 -8.28 9.22
C ARG A 2 1.97 -8.82 9.42
N ASN A 3 2.06 -10.13 9.60
CA ASN A 3 3.34 -10.82 9.60
C ASN A 3 3.96 -10.73 8.21
N VAL A 4 5.02 -9.95 8.10
CA VAL A 4 5.91 -9.99 6.94
C VAL A 4 6.81 -11.22 7.17
N ILE A 5 6.49 -12.31 6.50
CA ILE A 5 7.41 -13.44 6.37
C ILE A 5 8.48 -13.01 5.38
N SER A 6 9.63 -12.58 5.91
CA SER A 6 10.84 -12.37 5.12
C SER A 6 11.39 -13.76 4.77
N MET A 7 11.16 -14.21 3.53
CA MET A 7 11.89 -15.33 2.95
C MET A 7 13.28 -14.80 2.57
N ALA A 8 14.24 -15.05 3.44
CA ALA A 8 15.65 -14.89 3.11
C ALA A 8 16.04 -16.06 2.18
N PHE A 9 16.22 -15.77 0.90
CA PHE A 9 16.90 -16.68 -0.03
C PHE A 9 18.37 -16.73 0.35
N THR A 10 18.77 -17.81 0.99
CA THR A 10 20.18 -18.14 1.20
C THR A 10 20.71 -18.74 -0.10
N VAL A 11 21.40 -17.92 -0.89
CA VAL A 11 22.20 -18.42 -2.01
C VAL A 11 23.39 -19.15 -1.40
N MET A 12 23.38 -20.47 -1.43
CA MET A 12 24.50 -21.28 -1.02
C MET A 12 25.50 -21.34 -2.20
N LEU A 13 26.53 -20.50 -2.11
CA LEU A 13 27.67 -20.54 -3.05
C LEU A 13 28.51 -21.76 -2.67
N VAL A 14 28.41 -22.83 -3.45
CA VAL A 14 29.27 -24.00 -3.29
C VAL A 14 30.54 -23.75 -4.10
N THR A 15 31.61 -23.37 -3.41
CA THR A 15 32.94 -23.23 -4.00
C THR A 15 33.64 -24.58 -3.95
N PHE A 16 33.80 -25.24 -5.07
CA PHE A 16 34.65 -26.43 -5.18
C PHE A 16 36.11 -26.03 -5.44
N LEU A 17 37.00 -26.32 -4.48
CA LEU A 17 38.44 -26.28 -4.67
C LEU A 17 38.85 -27.55 -5.40
N PHE A 18 39.35 -27.44 -6.61
CA PHE A 18 40.09 -28.52 -7.27
C PHE A 18 41.57 -28.42 -6.95
N CYS A 19 42.12 -29.44 -6.34
CA CYS A 19 43.54 -29.65 -6.14
C CYS A 19 44.12 -30.24 -7.42
N ALA A 20 44.92 -29.47 -8.19
CA ALA A 20 45.61 -29.95 -9.37
C ALA A 20 46.93 -30.62 -8.96
N CYS A 21 47.07 -31.92 -9.24
CA CYS A 21 48.35 -32.64 -9.21
C CYS A 21 49.06 -32.43 -10.55
N ASN A 22 50.22 -31.75 -10.53
CA ASN A 22 51.11 -31.61 -11.68
C ASN A 22 51.90 -32.92 -11.94
N ALA A 23 51.80 -33.43 -13.18
CA ALA A 23 52.74 -34.39 -13.74
C ALA A 23 53.27 -33.78 -15.08
N PRO A 24 54.57 -33.92 -15.40
CA PRO A 24 55.16 -33.29 -16.59
C PRO A 24 54.85 -34.08 -17.85
N VAL A 25 54.35 -33.38 -18.87
CA VAL A 25 54.03 -33.91 -20.21
C VAL A 25 55.14 -33.58 -21.18
N GLN A 26 55.66 -34.60 -21.87
CA GLN A 26 56.54 -34.50 -23.03
C GLN A 26 55.78 -34.04 -24.31
N PRO A 27 56.40 -33.28 -25.23
CA PRO A 27 55.67 -32.82 -26.40
C PRO A 27 55.54 -33.91 -27.47
N ALA A 28 54.35 -34.12 -27.98
CA ALA A 28 54.03 -34.93 -29.15
C ALA A 28 53.69 -34.05 -30.37
N PRO A 29 53.81 -34.56 -31.61
CA PRO A 29 53.85 -33.78 -32.85
C PRO A 29 52.44 -33.28 -33.22
N ALA A 30 52.43 -32.13 -33.96
CA ALA A 30 51.26 -31.43 -34.45
C ALA A 30 50.33 -32.34 -35.30
N ALA A 31 49.08 -32.49 -34.82
CA ALA A 31 47.95 -33.03 -35.58
C ALA A 31 46.97 -31.92 -35.87
N GLU A 32 46.35 -31.95 -37.04
CA GLU A 32 45.33 -31.00 -37.52
C GLU A 32 44.23 -30.78 -36.48
N ALA A 33 43.90 -29.52 -36.28
CA ALA A 33 42.89 -29.10 -35.32
C ALA A 33 41.48 -29.54 -35.75
N THR A 34 41.04 -30.69 -35.24
CA THR A 34 39.63 -30.96 -35.13
C THR A 34 39.12 -30.25 -33.88
N VAL A 35 38.12 -29.33 -34.04
CA VAL A 35 37.43 -28.68 -32.96
C VAL A 35 36.96 -29.76 -31.97
N PRO A 36 37.39 -29.79 -30.70
CA PRO A 36 36.93 -30.76 -29.74
C PRO A 36 35.46 -30.52 -29.46
N PRO A 37 34.67 -31.60 -29.23
CA PRO A 37 33.25 -31.46 -28.87
C PRO A 37 33.13 -30.74 -27.54
N VAL A 38 32.20 -29.81 -27.46
CA VAL A 38 31.71 -29.21 -26.20
C VAL A 38 31.43 -30.36 -25.23
N THR A 39 32.14 -30.43 -24.11
CA THR A 39 31.93 -31.46 -23.12
C THR A 39 30.65 -31.11 -22.34
N MET A 40 29.57 -31.85 -22.53
CA MET A 40 28.40 -31.75 -21.74
C MET A 40 28.46 -32.73 -20.56
N GLU A 41 28.44 -32.22 -19.35
CA GLU A 41 28.26 -33.05 -18.15
C GLU A 41 26.81 -32.91 -17.70
N THR A 42 26.13 -34.06 -17.61
CA THR A 42 24.75 -34.13 -17.07
C THR A 42 24.81 -34.73 -15.69
N GLU A 43 24.45 -33.98 -14.67
CA GLU A 43 24.34 -34.46 -13.30
C GLU A 43 22.86 -34.56 -12.91
N VAL A 44 22.40 -35.77 -12.63
CA VAL A 44 21.07 -36.02 -12.08
C VAL A 44 21.19 -36.06 -10.55
N LEU A 45 20.83 -34.95 -9.90
CA LEU A 45 20.86 -34.88 -8.43
C LEU A 45 19.60 -35.53 -7.84
N LEU A 46 19.69 -36.82 -7.53
CA LEU A 46 18.70 -37.53 -6.70
C LEU A 46 19.11 -37.35 -5.23
N PHE A 47 18.41 -36.50 -4.48
CA PHE A 47 18.56 -36.45 -3.03
C PHE A 47 17.80 -37.62 -2.38
N ASP A 48 18.59 -38.58 -1.83
CA ASP A 48 18.06 -39.71 -1.10
C ASP A 48 17.44 -39.26 0.24
N GLY A 49 16.13 -39.41 0.41
CA GLY A 49 15.44 -39.22 1.70
C GLY A 49 14.63 -37.91 1.89
N PHE A 50 14.65 -36.96 0.99
CA PHE A 50 13.66 -35.86 0.92
C PHE A 50 12.80 -36.07 -0.32
N VAL A 51 11.49 -35.78 -0.21
CA VAL A 51 10.60 -35.69 -1.38
C VAL A 51 11.00 -34.43 -2.14
N GLY A 52 12.16 -34.50 -2.81
CA GLY A 52 12.70 -33.41 -3.63
C GLY A 52 12.03 -33.39 -4.98
N ILE A 53 11.82 -32.18 -5.52
CA ILE A 53 11.41 -31.98 -6.90
C ILE A 53 12.54 -32.55 -7.78
N PRO A 54 12.26 -33.48 -8.73
CA PRO A 54 13.28 -33.99 -9.63
C PRO A 54 13.96 -32.85 -10.39
N GLN A 55 15.27 -32.86 -10.47
CA GLN A 55 16.07 -31.81 -11.12
C GLN A 55 17.09 -32.43 -12.07
N GLU A 56 17.32 -31.78 -13.19
CA GLU A 56 18.39 -32.08 -14.14
C GLU A 56 19.24 -30.82 -14.34
N LEU A 57 20.58 -30.95 -14.23
CA LEU A 57 21.52 -29.87 -14.49
C LEU A 57 22.47 -30.29 -15.60
N VAL A 58 22.58 -29.44 -16.64
CA VAL A 58 23.52 -29.61 -17.76
C VAL A 58 24.45 -28.41 -17.77
N SER A 59 25.76 -28.65 -17.80
CA SER A 59 26.79 -27.61 -17.87
C SER A 59 27.59 -27.75 -19.17
N ALA A 60 27.86 -26.65 -19.85
CA ALA A 60 28.68 -26.59 -21.05
C ALA A 60 29.95 -25.78 -20.78
N TYR A 61 31.05 -26.25 -21.33
CA TYR A 61 32.35 -25.61 -21.15
C TYR A 61 33.00 -25.35 -22.55
N ASP A 62 33.82 -24.28 -22.64
CA ASP A 62 34.60 -24.00 -23.81
C ASP A 62 35.83 -24.93 -23.94
N GLU A 63 36.62 -24.75 -25.00
CA GLU A 63 37.86 -25.53 -25.26
C GLU A 63 38.93 -25.36 -24.17
N ASN A 64 38.83 -24.35 -23.34
CA ASN A 64 39.77 -24.07 -22.23
C ASN A 64 39.22 -24.59 -20.90
N GLY A 65 38.04 -25.21 -20.88
CA GLY A 65 37.37 -25.71 -19.68
C GLY A 65 36.66 -24.60 -18.86
N ILE A 66 36.42 -23.44 -19.49
CA ILE A 66 35.64 -22.35 -18.83
C ILE A 66 34.18 -22.62 -19.03
N LEU A 67 33.41 -22.55 -17.94
CA LEU A 67 31.94 -22.68 -17.96
C LEU A 67 31.31 -21.56 -18.79
N THR A 68 30.54 -21.92 -19.83
CA THR A 68 29.88 -20.98 -20.73
C THR A 68 28.39 -20.95 -20.60
N GLU A 69 27.79 -22.07 -20.17
CA GLU A 69 26.35 -22.22 -20.06
C GLU A 69 25.97 -23.23 -18.99
N THR A 70 24.86 -22.97 -18.28
CA THR A 70 24.17 -23.98 -17.45
C THR A 70 22.68 -24.00 -17.79
N LYS A 71 22.12 -25.21 -17.87
CA LYS A 71 20.68 -25.45 -17.98
C LYS A 71 20.22 -26.29 -16.81
N LYS A 72 19.21 -25.80 -16.07
CA LYS A 72 18.56 -26.51 -14.98
C LYS A 72 17.11 -26.76 -15.35
N THR A 73 16.67 -28.01 -15.26
CA THR A 73 15.28 -28.41 -15.46
C THR A 73 14.69 -28.92 -14.15
N GLU A 74 13.56 -28.42 -13.77
CA GLU A 74 12.77 -28.91 -12.63
C GLU A 74 11.45 -29.48 -13.13
N PHE A 75 10.87 -30.48 -12.43
CA PHE A 75 9.70 -31.18 -12.86
C PHE A 75 8.60 -31.13 -11.81
N HIS A 76 7.36 -31.06 -12.25
CA HIS A 76 6.18 -31.31 -11.42
C HIS A 76 6.09 -32.78 -10.98
N GLU A 77 5.30 -33.07 -9.96
CA GLU A 77 5.06 -34.44 -9.48
C GLU A 77 4.51 -35.38 -10.60
N ASN A 78 3.83 -34.85 -11.60
CA ASN A 78 3.30 -35.59 -12.73
C ASN A 78 4.34 -35.86 -13.83
N GLY A 79 5.59 -35.39 -13.66
CA GLY A 79 6.70 -35.57 -14.61
C GLY A 79 6.80 -34.52 -15.72
N ASN A 80 5.87 -33.55 -15.80
CA ASN A 80 5.98 -32.42 -16.71
C ASN A 80 7.01 -31.41 -16.17
N ILE A 81 7.69 -30.66 -17.06
CA ILE A 81 8.59 -29.58 -16.67
C ILE A 81 7.81 -28.55 -15.89
N SER A 82 8.34 -28.13 -14.74
CA SER A 82 7.84 -27.00 -13.93
C SER A 82 8.62 -25.74 -14.16
N THR A 83 9.95 -25.85 -14.30
CA THR A 83 10.85 -24.70 -14.49
C THR A 83 12.04 -25.10 -15.37
N LEU A 84 12.38 -24.25 -16.32
CA LEU A 84 13.60 -24.33 -17.10
C LEU A 84 14.41 -23.06 -16.85
N ILE A 85 15.66 -23.19 -16.38
CA ILE A 85 16.57 -22.09 -16.15
C ILE A 85 17.77 -22.25 -17.08
N GLU A 86 18.12 -21.18 -17.78
CA GLU A 86 19.31 -21.09 -18.65
C GLU A 86 20.17 -19.89 -18.23
N MET A 87 21.46 -20.10 -18.04
CA MET A 87 22.42 -19.06 -17.69
C MET A 87 23.64 -19.14 -18.61
N HIS A 88 24.08 -17.99 -19.11
CA HIS A 88 25.33 -17.87 -19.88
C HIS A 88 26.33 -17.06 -19.07
N TYR A 89 27.61 -17.38 -19.26
CA TYR A 89 28.73 -16.80 -18.51
C TYR A 89 29.75 -16.21 -19.44
N ASP A 90 30.42 -15.13 -19.00
CA ASP A 90 31.61 -14.60 -19.63
C ASP A 90 32.85 -15.40 -19.25
N VAL A 91 34.00 -15.04 -19.87
CA VAL A 91 35.28 -15.67 -19.58
C VAL A 91 35.80 -15.47 -18.14
N SER A 92 35.20 -14.53 -17.39
CA SER A 92 35.50 -14.24 -15.99
C SER A 92 34.58 -15.00 -15.03
N GLY A 93 33.58 -15.71 -15.55
CA GLY A 93 32.56 -16.45 -14.78
C GLY A 93 31.38 -15.59 -14.33
N ASN A 94 31.24 -14.35 -14.80
CA ASN A 94 30.07 -13.54 -14.52
C ASN A 94 28.89 -13.97 -15.40
N VAL A 95 27.68 -13.97 -14.84
CA VAL A 95 26.45 -14.21 -15.60
C VAL A 95 26.21 -13.03 -16.55
N THR A 96 26.08 -13.29 -17.85
CA THR A 96 25.76 -12.27 -18.87
C THR A 96 24.31 -12.36 -19.32
N TYR A 97 23.70 -13.54 -19.18
CA TYR A 97 22.32 -13.82 -19.53
C TYR A 97 21.72 -14.81 -18.53
N TYR A 98 20.48 -14.57 -18.16
CA TYR A 98 19.66 -15.47 -17.34
C TYR A 98 18.27 -15.55 -17.94
N GLN A 99 17.75 -16.75 -18.16
CA GLN A 99 16.34 -16.96 -18.50
C GLN A 99 15.73 -18.01 -17.58
N GLU A 100 14.53 -17.74 -17.10
CA GLU A 100 13.71 -18.67 -16.34
C GLU A 100 12.35 -18.78 -17.04
N GLN A 101 11.98 -19.98 -17.40
CA GLN A 101 10.67 -20.27 -17.95
C GLN A 101 9.92 -21.21 -17.00
N THR A 102 8.73 -20.81 -16.58
CA THR A 102 7.87 -21.61 -15.71
C THR A 102 6.71 -22.18 -16.48
N PHE A 103 6.27 -23.37 -16.12
CA PHE A 103 5.20 -24.12 -16.77
C PHE A 103 4.13 -24.53 -15.76
N ARG A 104 2.90 -24.64 -16.22
CA ARG A 104 1.79 -25.21 -15.45
C ARG A 104 1.91 -26.74 -15.41
N GLN A 105 1.12 -27.37 -14.54
CA GLN A 105 1.10 -28.84 -14.41
C GLN A 105 0.68 -29.59 -15.69
N ASP A 106 -0.07 -28.93 -16.58
CA ASP A 106 -0.48 -29.47 -17.89
C ASP A 106 0.61 -29.34 -18.96
N GLY A 107 1.73 -28.68 -18.62
CA GLY A 107 2.88 -28.47 -19.52
C GLY A 107 2.79 -27.19 -20.34
N THR A 108 1.72 -26.38 -20.20
CA THR A 108 1.61 -25.08 -20.87
C THR A 108 2.49 -24.05 -20.21
N ALA A 109 3.01 -23.06 -20.96
CA ALA A 109 3.84 -22.00 -20.42
C ALA A 109 3.04 -21.10 -19.47
N ALA A 110 3.65 -20.72 -18.33
CA ALA A 110 3.07 -19.79 -17.37
C ALA A 110 3.74 -18.41 -17.46
N ALA A 111 5.07 -18.37 -17.44
CA ALA A 111 5.83 -17.14 -17.55
C ALA A 111 7.25 -17.38 -18.07
N THR A 112 7.86 -16.32 -18.62
CA THR A 112 9.29 -16.28 -18.94
C THR A 112 9.88 -15.01 -18.37
N LEU A 113 10.95 -15.13 -17.60
CA LEU A 113 11.79 -14.04 -17.09
C LEU A 113 13.15 -14.10 -17.76
N THR A 114 13.57 -13.01 -18.42
CA THR A 114 14.89 -12.90 -19.04
C THR A 114 15.64 -11.71 -18.46
N LYS A 115 16.91 -11.91 -18.10
CA LYS A 115 17.78 -10.86 -17.56
C LYS A 115 19.06 -10.79 -18.36
N TYR A 116 19.51 -9.57 -18.65
CA TYR A 116 20.76 -9.26 -19.35
C TYR A 116 21.66 -8.45 -18.44
N PHE A 117 22.92 -8.84 -18.37
CA PHE A 117 23.93 -8.19 -17.53
C PHE A 117 25.04 -7.65 -18.38
N ASP A 118 25.69 -6.58 -17.92
CA ASP A 118 26.93 -6.08 -18.55
C ASP A 118 28.17 -6.91 -18.14
N ASP A 119 29.32 -6.57 -18.71
CA ASP A 119 30.60 -7.25 -18.43
C ASP A 119 31.06 -7.13 -16.97
N SER A 120 30.40 -6.26 -16.16
CA SER A 120 30.62 -6.12 -14.72
C SER A 120 29.65 -6.92 -13.88
N GLY A 121 28.71 -7.64 -14.50
CA GLY A 121 27.63 -8.38 -13.85
C GLY A 121 26.48 -7.52 -13.35
N ILE A 122 26.38 -6.27 -13.81
CA ILE A 122 25.27 -5.36 -13.44
C ILE A 122 24.11 -5.61 -14.38
N LEU A 123 22.89 -5.78 -13.80
CA LEU A 123 21.65 -5.93 -14.56
C LEU A 123 21.37 -4.66 -15.39
N THR A 124 21.29 -4.82 -16.71
CA THR A 124 21.02 -3.72 -17.65
C THR A 124 19.59 -3.75 -18.20
N ARG A 125 19.02 -4.96 -18.36
CA ARG A 125 17.68 -5.17 -18.90
C ARG A 125 17.04 -6.41 -18.31
N GLN A 126 15.73 -6.32 -18.07
CA GLN A 126 14.87 -7.45 -17.68
C GLN A 126 13.64 -7.46 -18.57
N GLU A 127 13.25 -8.65 -19.01
CA GLU A 127 12.02 -8.90 -19.76
C GLU A 127 11.18 -9.96 -19.04
N ASP A 128 9.91 -9.67 -18.85
CA ASP A 128 8.93 -10.57 -18.24
C ASP A 128 7.81 -10.82 -19.27
N VAL A 129 7.50 -12.08 -19.57
CA VAL A 129 6.38 -12.49 -20.40
C VAL A 129 5.48 -13.41 -19.58
N SER A 130 4.20 -13.09 -19.49
CA SER A 130 3.19 -13.95 -18.88
C SER A 130 2.27 -14.52 -19.93
N TYR A 131 1.83 -15.77 -19.74
CA TYR A 131 0.97 -16.47 -20.68
C TYR A 131 -0.39 -16.79 -20.06
N GLY A 132 -1.45 -16.68 -20.85
CA GLY A 132 -2.80 -17.13 -20.51
C GLY A 132 -2.95 -18.65 -20.52
N GLU A 133 -4.15 -19.16 -20.24
CA GLU A 133 -4.42 -20.60 -20.19
C GLU A 133 -4.26 -21.31 -21.55
N ASN A 134 -4.33 -20.56 -22.66
CA ASN A 134 -4.21 -21.06 -24.03
C ASN A 134 -2.83 -20.81 -24.65
N ASP A 135 -1.76 -20.65 -23.84
CA ASP A 135 -0.41 -20.26 -24.24
C ASP A 135 -0.30 -18.92 -24.98
N ALA A 136 -1.38 -18.16 -25.07
CA ALA A 136 -1.31 -16.81 -25.62
C ALA A 136 -0.62 -15.86 -24.62
N VAL A 137 0.19 -14.94 -25.13
CA VAL A 137 0.80 -13.90 -24.31
C VAL A 137 -0.32 -13.05 -23.70
N SER A 138 -0.34 -12.95 -22.35
CA SER A 138 -1.28 -12.13 -21.60
C SER A 138 -0.65 -10.79 -21.16
N ARG A 139 0.67 -10.76 -20.99
CA ARG A 139 1.43 -9.54 -20.62
C ARG A 139 2.87 -9.65 -21.04
N THR A 140 3.42 -8.54 -21.50
CA THR A 140 4.87 -8.35 -21.67
C THR A 140 5.31 -7.15 -20.84
N GLU A 141 6.51 -7.24 -20.27
CA GLU A 141 7.12 -6.15 -19.51
C GLU A 141 8.61 -6.11 -19.77
N THR A 142 9.16 -4.91 -20.01
CA THR A 142 10.61 -4.68 -20.20
C THR A 142 11.07 -3.58 -19.27
N ARG A 143 12.12 -3.83 -18.51
CA ARG A 143 12.79 -2.84 -17.66
C ARG A 143 14.21 -2.63 -18.11
N THR A 144 14.68 -1.39 -18.11
CA THR A 144 16.09 -1.05 -18.31
C THR A 144 16.65 -0.35 -17.08
N PHE A 145 17.95 -0.55 -16.82
CA PHE A 145 18.59 -0.06 -15.61
C PHE A 145 19.85 0.72 -15.93
N SER A 146 20.19 1.70 -15.08
CA SER A 146 21.48 2.39 -15.13
C SER A 146 22.62 1.50 -14.60
N PRO A 147 23.89 1.88 -14.84
CA PRO A 147 25.04 1.18 -14.25
C PRO A 147 25.04 1.14 -12.72
N GLU A 148 24.31 2.06 -12.05
CA GLU A 148 24.13 2.08 -10.60
C GLU A 148 22.94 1.23 -10.13
N GLY A 149 22.28 0.49 -11.05
CA GLY A 149 21.13 -0.37 -10.76
C GLY A 149 19.79 0.37 -10.61
N ARG A 150 19.72 1.66 -10.99
CA ARG A 150 18.49 2.44 -10.95
C ARG A 150 17.63 2.13 -12.18
N LEU A 151 16.31 1.96 -11.99
CA LEU A 151 15.34 1.81 -13.08
C LEU A 151 15.35 3.08 -13.97
N LEU A 152 15.57 2.92 -15.28
CA LEU A 152 15.52 3.99 -16.27
C LEU A 152 14.19 4.01 -17.02
N THR A 153 13.76 2.83 -17.51
CA THR A 153 12.50 2.70 -18.24
C THR A 153 11.76 1.44 -17.83
N LEU A 154 10.46 1.52 -17.89
CA LEU A 154 9.53 0.39 -17.81
C LEU A 154 8.57 0.47 -18.99
N GLU A 155 8.47 -0.58 -19.77
CA GLU A 155 7.48 -0.74 -20.85
C GLU A 155 6.66 -1.98 -20.57
N MET A 156 5.33 -1.87 -20.64
CA MET A 156 4.42 -2.97 -20.40
C MET A 156 3.30 -2.96 -21.44
N THR A 157 2.91 -4.15 -21.91
CA THR A 157 1.70 -4.35 -22.70
C THR A 157 0.92 -5.52 -22.13
N GLY A 158 -0.32 -5.28 -21.75
CA GLY A 158 -1.32 -6.30 -21.43
C GLY A 158 -2.13 -6.66 -22.67
N TYR A 159 -2.64 -7.89 -22.73
CA TYR A 159 -3.41 -8.39 -23.86
C TYR A 159 -4.70 -9.04 -23.38
N PHE A 160 -5.75 -8.92 -24.18
CA PHE A 160 -6.94 -9.73 -24.07
C PHE A 160 -6.70 -11.14 -24.65
N GLU A 161 -7.56 -12.10 -24.34
CA GLU A 161 -7.49 -13.47 -24.86
C GLU A 161 -7.48 -13.56 -26.41
N ASN A 162 -8.04 -12.57 -27.08
CA ASN A 162 -8.03 -12.47 -28.55
C ASN A 162 -6.71 -11.91 -29.13
N GLY A 163 -5.72 -11.62 -28.25
CA GLY A 163 -4.40 -11.08 -28.61
C GLY A 163 -4.38 -9.58 -28.88
N SER A 164 -5.52 -8.87 -28.76
CA SER A 164 -5.51 -7.40 -28.85
C SER A 164 -5.00 -6.77 -27.55
N PRO A 165 -4.31 -5.60 -27.61
CA PRO A 165 -3.86 -4.92 -26.41
C PRO A 165 -5.03 -4.53 -25.50
N SER A 166 -4.90 -4.80 -24.20
CA SER A 166 -5.80 -4.30 -23.13
C SER A 166 -5.24 -3.07 -22.46
N GLU A 167 -3.91 -3.00 -22.36
CA GLU A 167 -3.19 -1.89 -21.77
C GLU A 167 -1.83 -1.73 -22.44
N LYS A 168 -1.37 -0.49 -22.62
CA LYS A 168 0.02 -0.14 -22.90
C LYS A 168 0.50 0.86 -21.87
N TYR A 169 1.66 0.62 -21.32
CA TYR A 169 2.26 1.45 -20.30
C TYR A 169 3.72 1.67 -20.59
N THR A 170 4.15 2.92 -20.57
CA THR A 170 5.57 3.28 -20.60
C THR A 170 5.85 4.24 -19.45
N GLU A 171 6.95 4.01 -18.77
CA GLU A 171 7.45 4.87 -17.71
C GLU A 171 8.93 5.10 -17.90
N SER A 172 9.37 6.33 -17.71
CA SER A 172 10.78 6.69 -17.63
C SER A 172 10.98 7.72 -16.51
N PHE A 173 12.21 7.83 -16.04
CA PHE A 173 12.58 8.78 -15.01
C PHE A 173 13.40 9.91 -15.60
N ASP A 174 13.00 11.15 -15.32
CA ASP A 174 13.82 12.31 -15.61
C ASP A 174 14.96 12.40 -14.58
N PRO A 175 16.22 12.25 -14.98
CA PRO A 175 17.35 12.22 -14.04
C PRO A 175 17.62 13.57 -13.36
N LYS A 176 17.02 14.66 -13.84
CA LYS A 176 17.22 16.00 -13.28
C LYS A 176 16.17 16.34 -12.24
N THR A 177 14.93 15.94 -12.47
CA THR A 177 13.79 16.32 -11.66
C THR A 177 13.25 15.18 -10.80
N ASP A 178 13.72 13.95 -11.04
CA ASP A 178 13.22 12.70 -10.46
C ASP A 178 11.73 12.42 -10.76
N MET A 179 11.14 13.17 -11.70
CA MET A 179 9.77 12.98 -12.12
C MET A 179 9.62 11.69 -12.92
N ARG A 180 8.45 11.09 -12.83
CA ARG A 180 8.04 9.96 -13.66
C ARG A 180 7.34 10.49 -14.92
N ILE A 181 7.87 10.15 -16.07
CA ILE A 181 7.21 10.40 -17.35
C ILE A 181 6.43 9.14 -17.70
N ILE A 182 5.12 9.23 -17.68
CA ILE A 182 4.22 8.08 -17.88
C ILE A 182 3.36 8.32 -19.11
N ARG A 183 3.24 7.30 -19.94
CA ARG A 183 2.17 7.15 -20.92
C ARG A 183 1.47 5.83 -20.70
N GLN A 184 0.17 5.88 -20.39
CA GLN A 184 -0.68 4.72 -20.17
C GLN A 184 -1.91 4.83 -21.06
N GLU A 185 -2.17 3.79 -21.83
CA GLU A 185 -3.34 3.64 -22.69
C GLU A 185 -4.10 2.38 -22.26
N ILE A 186 -5.36 2.51 -21.91
CA ILE A 186 -6.23 1.39 -21.55
C ILE A 186 -7.30 1.24 -22.63
N TYR A 187 -7.52 -0.01 -23.09
CA TYR A 187 -8.40 -0.32 -24.19
C TYR A 187 -9.56 -1.21 -23.75
N HIS A 188 -10.71 -1.02 -24.37
CA HIS A 188 -11.80 -1.99 -24.36
C HIS A 188 -11.46 -3.17 -25.28
N ILE A 189 -12.09 -4.33 -25.08
CA ILE A 189 -11.88 -5.54 -25.91
C ILE A 189 -12.19 -5.34 -27.41
N SER A 190 -12.98 -4.32 -27.75
CA SER A 190 -13.22 -3.88 -29.14
C SER A 190 -12.03 -3.16 -29.77
N GLY A 191 -10.99 -2.85 -29.00
CA GLY A 191 -9.85 -2.03 -29.42
C GLY A 191 -10.05 -0.51 -29.22
N GLN A 192 -11.22 -0.08 -28.70
CA GLN A 192 -11.49 1.33 -28.40
C GLN A 192 -10.66 1.78 -27.19
N LEU A 193 -9.98 2.94 -27.31
CA LEU A 193 -9.31 3.58 -26.20
C LEU A 193 -10.35 4.07 -25.17
N ILE A 194 -10.18 3.70 -23.88
CA ILE A 194 -11.08 4.10 -22.80
C ILE A 194 -10.40 4.98 -21.75
N SER A 195 -9.06 4.95 -21.69
CA SER A 195 -8.30 5.87 -20.83
C SER A 195 -6.93 6.15 -21.42
N LEU A 196 -6.51 7.40 -21.33
CA LEU A 196 -5.15 7.87 -21.65
C LEU A 196 -4.62 8.69 -20.49
N ARG A 197 -3.41 8.37 -20.02
CA ARG A 197 -2.60 9.19 -19.14
C ARG A 197 -1.28 9.46 -19.87
N ASP A 198 -0.92 10.72 -20.05
CA ASP A 198 0.27 11.10 -20.81
C ASP A 198 0.89 12.36 -20.20
N GLY A 199 2.07 12.24 -19.59
CA GLY A 199 2.71 13.39 -18.98
C GLY A 199 3.72 13.06 -17.88
N ALA A 200 4.10 14.10 -17.15
CA ALA A 200 4.98 14.02 -15.98
C ALA A 200 4.15 13.90 -14.69
N PHE A 201 4.54 12.97 -13.84
CA PHE A 201 3.84 12.64 -12.59
C PHE A 201 4.80 12.75 -11.40
N HIS A 202 4.24 13.10 -10.25
CA HIS A 202 4.97 13.12 -8.98
C HIS A 202 5.43 11.69 -8.63
N PRO A 203 6.71 11.48 -8.22
CA PRO A 203 7.29 10.14 -8.06
C PRO A 203 6.61 9.28 -6.99
N GLU A 204 6.05 9.89 -5.93
CA GLU A 204 5.44 9.18 -4.81
C GLU A 204 3.91 9.17 -4.89
N THR A 205 3.29 10.31 -5.22
CA THR A 205 1.82 10.44 -5.18
C THR A 205 1.15 10.07 -6.51
N TYR A 206 1.91 9.96 -7.61
CA TYR A 206 1.40 9.76 -8.98
C TYR A 206 0.40 10.85 -9.42
N GLU A 207 0.51 12.04 -8.82
CA GLU A 207 -0.26 13.20 -9.21
C GLU A 207 0.27 13.75 -10.52
N LEU A 208 -0.61 14.05 -11.49
CA LEU A 208 -0.24 14.66 -12.77
C LEU A 208 0.33 16.06 -12.53
N LEU A 209 1.56 16.30 -12.95
CA LEU A 209 2.26 17.59 -12.83
C LEU A 209 2.29 18.35 -14.16
N ASP A 210 2.46 17.65 -15.28
CA ASP A 210 2.45 18.22 -16.62
C ASP A 210 1.93 17.19 -17.61
N GLY A 211 0.97 17.56 -18.46
CA GLY A 211 0.36 16.67 -19.45
C GLY A 211 -1.14 16.57 -19.34
N LYS A 212 -1.69 15.37 -19.63
CA LYS A 212 -3.14 15.14 -19.67
C LYS A 212 -3.57 13.74 -19.23
N ILE A 213 -4.82 13.68 -18.77
CA ILE A 213 -5.59 12.46 -18.56
C ILE A 213 -6.89 12.58 -19.37
N GLU A 214 -7.26 11.57 -20.13
CA GLU A 214 -8.50 11.52 -20.90
C GLU A 214 -9.21 10.20 -20.61
N GLU A 215 -10.53 10.26 -20.42
CA GLU A 215 -11.39 9.10 -20.20
C GLU A 215 -12.48 9.09 -21.29
N TYR A 216 -12.71 7.94 -21.89
CA TYR A 216 -13.65 7.76 -22.99
C TYR A 216 -14.70 6.72 -22.65
N SER A 217 -15.90 6.84 -23.22
CA SER A 217 -16.86 5.75 -23.17
C SER A 217 -16.43 4.60 -24.07
N VAL A 218 -16.98 3.42 -23.85
CA VAL A 218 -16.76 2.23 -24.71
C VAL A 218 -17.21 2.43 -26.16
N ASP A 219 -18.09 3.40 -26.41
CA ASP A 219 -18.60 3.79 -27.74
C ASP A 219 -17.76 4.88 -28.40
N GLY A 220 -16.71 5.37 -27.73
CA GLY A 220 -15.74 6.32 -28.26
C GLY A 220 -15.83 7.78 -27.81
N PRO A 221 -17.00 8.33 -27.38
CA PRO A 221 -17.06 9.71 -26.91
C PRO A 221 -16.18 9.98 -25.70
N LEU A 222 -15.53 11.14 -25.67
CA LEU A 222 -14.75 11.64 -24.53
C LEU A 222 -15.70 11.94 -23.37
N LEU A 223 -15.44 11.36 -22.20
CA LEU A 223 -16.23 11.56 -20.98
C LEU A 223 -15.60 12.60 -20.07
N ARG A 224 -14.27 12.59 -19.94
CA ARG A 224 -13.53 13.50 -19.08
C ARG A 224 -12.17 13.80 -19.68
N THR A 225 -11.71 15.02 -19.52
CA THR A 225 -10.32 15.41 -19.73
C THR A 225 -9.79 16.14 -18.50
N GLU A 226 -8.55 15.92 -18.18
CA GLU A 226 -7.78 16.67 -17.19
C GLU A 226 -6.45 17.05 -17.82
N THR A 227 -6.04 18.30 -17.66
CA THR A 227 -4.73 18.78 -18.07
C THR A 227 -4.01 19.36 -16.86
N ALA A 228 -2.70 19.17 -16.78
CA ALA A 228 -1.87 19.80 -15.78
C ALA A 228 -0.70 20.51 -16.43
N GLN A 229 -0.23 21.57 -15.79
CA GLN A 229 0.94 22.32 -16.18
C GLN A 229 1.70 22.78 -14.95
N TRP A 230 2.96 22.36 -14.85
CA TRP A 230 3.88 22.80 -13.82
C TRP A 230 4.62 24.06 -14.24
N SER A 231 4.70 25.07 -13.35
CA SER A 231 5.51 26.26 -13.50
C SER A 231 6.66 26.23 -12.49
N GLU A 232 7.88 26.05 -12.98
CA GLU A 232 9.10 26.09 -12.14
C GLU A 232 9.36 27.48 -11.54
N GLU A 233 9.04 28.56 -12.27
CA GLU A 233 9.30 29.94 -11.83
C GLU A 233 8.59 30.29 -10.53
N ASN A 234 7.33 29.89 -10.42
CA ASN A 234 6.45 30.17 -9.24
C ASN A 234 6.15 28.92 -8.43
N ARG A 235 6.68 27.76 -8.81
CA ARG A 235 6.41 26.47 -8.18
C ARG A 235 4.91 26.22 -8.03
N THR A 236 4.19 26.40 -9.14
CA THR A 236 2.73 26.34 -9.17
C THR A 236 2.28 25.30 -10.18
N LEU A 237 1.39 24.43 -9.74
CA LEU A 237 0.70 23.44 -10.55
C LEU A 237 -0.69 23.96 -10.90
N TYR A 238 -0.95 24.13 -12.18
CA TYR A 238 -2.25 24.44 -12.74
C TYR A 238 -2.88 23.16 -13.23
N ARG A 239 -4.12 22.90 -12.84
CA ARG A 239 -4.94 21.78 -13.31
C ARG A 239 -6.28 22.27 -13.79
N ASP A 240 -6.64 21.88 -15.00
CA ASP A 240 -7.97 22.10 -15.55
C ASP A 240 -8.60 20.76 -15.88
N TYR A 241 -9.86 20.55 -15.51
CA TYR A 241 -10.61 19.37 -15.89
C TYR A 241 -11.97 19.75 -16.49
N TYR A 242 -12.49 18.86 -17.33
CA TYR A 242 -13.81 18.98 -17.94
C TYR A 242 -14.47 17.60 -18.03
N CYS A 243 -15.71 17.48 -17.56
CA CYS A 243 -16.56 16.31 -17.66
C CYS A 243 -17.67 16.57 -18.67
N TYR A 244 -17.69 15.78 -19.74
CA TYR A 244 -18.61 15.98 -20.87
C TYR A 244 -20.02 15.44 -20.58
N GLY A 245 -20.18 14.52 -19.60
CA GLY A 245 -21.46 13.89 -19.29
C GLY A 245 -22.45 14.82 -18.57
N ASP A 246 -21.93 15.69 -17.68
CA ASP A 246 -22.70 16.66 -16.88
C ASP A 246 -22.31 18.10 -17.15
N ASN A 247 -21.41 18.33 -18.12
CA ASN A 247 -20.85 19.63 -18.44
C ASN A 247 -20.16 20.33 -17.25
N SER A 248 -19.68 19.56 -16.26
CA SER A 248 -18.91 20.12 -15.17
C SER A 248 -17.46 20.40 -15.59
N SER A 249 -16.88 21.44 -15.02
CA SER A 249 -15.47 21.78 -15.23
C SER A 249 -14.86 22.34 -13.96
N GLY A 250 -13.54 22.36 -13.88
CA GLY A 250 -12.88 22.96 -12.74
C GLY A 250 -11.44 23.34 -13.05
N ARG A 251 -10.98 24.30 -12.26
CA ARG A 251 -9.58 24.69 -12.20
C ARG A 251 -9.06 24.57 -10.79
N ILE A 252 -7.92 23.92 -10.62
CA ILE A 252 -7.21 23.81 -9.36
C ILE A 252 -5.82 24.42 -9.56
N VAL A 253 -5.45 25.35 -8.68
CA VAL A 253 -4.12 25.97 -8.67
C VAL A 253 -3.46 25.64 -7.35
N SER A 254 -2.33 24.94 -7.37
CA SER A 254 -1.59 24.51 -6.19
C SER A 254 -0.21 25.15 -6.17
N CYS A 255 0.17 25.81 -5.07
CA CYS A 255 1.45 26.48 -4.89
C CYS A 255 2.30 25.73 -3.87
N PHE A 256 3.60 25.58 -4.15
CA PHE A 256 4.54 24.80 -3.34
C PHE A 256 5.75 25.65 -2.89
N ASN A 257 6.36 25.29 -1.75
CA ASN A 257 7.63 25.88 -1.33
C ASN A 257 8.83 25.17 -2.00
N ASN A 258 10.04 25.64 -1.69
CA ASN A 258 11.27 25.06 -2.23
C ASN A 258 11.55 23.62 -1.75
N ALA A 259 10.91 23.17 -0.68
CA ALA A 259 11.00 21.79 -0.19
C ALA A 259 9.92 20.86 -0.81
N GLY A 260 9.10 21.36 -1.76
CA GLY A 260 8.03 20.60 -2.40
C GLY A 260 6.74 20.50 -1.55
N GLN A 261 6.65 21.20 -0.43
CA GLN A 261 5.46 21.17 0.43
C GLN A 261 4.39 22.12 -0.11
N LEU A 262 3.13 21.68 -0.11
CA LEU A 262 1.98 22.46 -0.56
C LEU A 262 1.75 23.65 0.38
N LEU A 263 1.84 24.88 -0.13
CA LEU A 263 1.57 26.12 0.60
C LEU A 263 0.11 26.56 0.49
N GLY A 264 -0.52 26.25 -0.62
CA GLY A 264 -1.91 26.63 -0.84
C GLY A 264 -2.49 25.98 -2.08
N ARG A 265 -3.80 25.89 -2.08
CA ARG A 265 -4.59 25.40 -3.21
C ARG A 265 -5.81 26.29 -3.37
N GLU A 266 -6.12 26.67 -4.60
CA GLU A 266 -7.36 27.31 -4.96
C GLU A 266 -8.13 26.43 -5.94
N SER A 267 -9.40 26.18 -5.67
CA SER A 267 -10.27 25.33 -6.49
C SER A 267 -11.51 26.08 -6.91
N HIS A 268 -11.81 26.02 -8.20
CA HIS A 268 -13.05 26.51 -8.78
C HIS A 268 -13.72 25.36 -9.53
N ILE A 269 -14.93 24.99 -9.12
CA ILE A 269 -15.73 23.92 -9.73
C ILE A 269 -17.00 24.55 -10.31
N TYR A 270 -17.29 24.23 -11.56
CA TYR A 270 -18.45 24.76 -12.31
C TYR A 270 -19.32 23.59 -12.75
N GLU A 271 -20.62 23.71 -12.59
CA GLU A 271 -21.64 22.79 -13.12
C GLU A 271 -22.43 23.45 -14.25
N GLU A 272 -23.03 22.61 -15.12
CA GLU A 272 -23.92 23.04 -16.22
C GLU A 272 -23.37 24.19 -17.08
N GLY A 273 -22.04 24.14 -17.33
CA GLY A 273 -21.42 25.03 -18.30
C GLY A 273 -21.13 26.45 -17.86
N GLN A 274 -21.22 26.84 -16.58
CA GLN A 274 -20.64 28.08 -16.01
C GLN A 274 -21.22 28.50 -14.64
N ILE A 275 -22.10 27.72 -14.03
CA ILE A 275 -22.54 27.99 -12.66
C ILE A 275 -21.44 27.57 -11.70
N LEU A 276 -20.86 28.52 -10.97
CA LEU A 276 -19.87 28.20 -9.93
C LEU A 276 -20.56 27.38 -8.83
N PHE A 277 -20.23 26.11 -8.78
CA PHE A 277 -20.77 25.18 -7.78
C PHE A 277 -19.99 25.26 -6.48
N GLU A 278 -18.67 25.30 -6.57
CA GLU A 278 -17.78 25.32 -5.42
C GLU A 278 -16.54 26.17 -5.70
N HIS A 279 -16.21 27.04 -4.76
CA HIS A 279 -14.95 27.76 -4.73
C HIS A 279 -14.38 27.72 -3.33
N PHE A 280 -13.16 27.22 -3.18
CA PHE A 280 -12.45 27.27 -1.91
C PHE A 280 -10.97 27.56 -2.10
N ILE A 281 -10.39 28.12 -1.03
CA ILE A 281 -8.94 28.38 -0.91
C ILE A 281 -8.44 27.66 0.33
N GLU A 282 -7.44 26.82 0.14
CA GLU A 282 -6.68 26.17 1.21
C GLU A 282 -5.34 26.86 1.40
N LYS A 283 -4.90 27.00 2.64
CA LYS A 283 -3.57 27.49 3.02
C LYS A 283 -2.93 26.55 4.00
N TYR A 284 -1.64 26.30 3.84
CA TYR A 284 -0.86 25.40 4.65
C TYR A 284 0.36 26.14 5.21
N THR A 285 0.63 25.93 6.49
CA THR A 285 1.80 26.49 7.18
C THR A 285 2.58 25.36 7.82
N TYR A 286 3.90 25.45 7.74
CA TYR A 286 4.79 24.43 8.28
C TYR A 286 5.70 25.03 9.37
N ASP A 287 6.07 24.21 10.34
CA ASP A 287 7.06 24.56 11.33
C ASP A 287 8.49 24.54 10.73
N ARG A 288 9.50 24.90 11.54
CA ARG A 288 10.90 24.90 11.09
C ARG A 288 11.46 23.52 10.78
N LYS A 289 10.80 22.46 11.20
CA LYS A 289 11.17 21.05 10.93
C LYS A 289 10.46 20.47 9.70
N GLY A 290 9.52 21.22 9.13
CA GLY A 290 8.71 20.80 7.99
C GLY A 290 7.42 20.09 8.37
N ASN A 291 7.02 20.02 9.64
CA ASN A 291 5.73 19.48 10.04
C ASN A 291 4.62 20.49 9.75
N LEU A 292 3.45 20.03 9.31
CA LEU A 292 2.27 20.87 9.09
C LEU A 292 1.83 21.49 10.43
N SER A 293 1.92 22.82 10.56
CA SER A 293 1.56 23.55 11.79
C SER A 293 0.18 24.18 11.73
N ALA A 294 -0.31 24.52 10.53
CA ALA A 294 -1.67 25.03 10.36
C ALA A 294 -2.22 24.74 8.96
N GLN A 295 -3.53 24.57 8.88
CA GLN A 295 -4.32 24.51 7.66
C GLN A 295 -5.53 25.44 7.79
N GLU A 296 -5.81 26.21 6.77
CA GLU A 296 -7.04 27.02 6.64
C GLU A 296 -7.76 26.62 5.35
N ILE A 297 -9.06 26.41 5.40
CA ILE A 297 -9.92 26.19 4.22
C ILE A 297 -11.02 27.22 4.28
N GLN A 298 -11.03 28.14 3.32
CA GLN A 298 -12.07 29.16 3.15
C GLN A 298 -12.94 28.81 1.95
N TYR A 299 -14.22 28.59 2.18
CA TYR A 299 -15.23 28.45 1.12
C TYR A 299 -15.80 29.79 0.72
N TYR A 300 -16.25 29.90 -0.53
CA TYR A 300 -16.86 31.09 -1.08
C TYR A 300 -18.19 30.74 -1.75
N LEU A 301 -19.15 31.62 -1.61
CA LEU A 301 -20.42 31.58 -2.34
C LEU A 301 -20.25 32.12 -3.75
N ASP A 302 -21.24 31.88 -4.59
CA ASP A 302 -21.35 32.53 -5.89
C ASP A 302 -21.22 34.05 -5.75
N GLY A 303 -20.46 34.68 -6.68
CA GLY A 303 -20.10 36.10 -6.59
C GLY A 303 -18.87 36.39 -5.69
N GLY A 304 -18.18 35.36 -5.14
CA GLY A 304 -16.92 35.53 -4.42
C GLY A 304 -17.06 35.99 -2.98
N PHE A 305 -18.26 35.90 -2.38
CA PHE A 305 -18.46 36.23 -0.97
C PHE A 305 -17.98 35.12 -0.06
N PRO A 306 -17.21 35.42 1.02
CA PRO A 306 -16.78 34.40 1.98
C PRO A 306 -17.99 33.67 2.58
N ALA A 307 -17.91 32.34 2.60
CA ALA A 307 -18.86 31.45 3.26
C ALA A 307 -18.27 30.91 4.57
N GLU A 308 -18.24 29.60 4.72
CA GLU A 308 -17.69 28.93 5.89
C GLU A 308 -16.16 28.86 5.80
N ARG A 309 -15.51 28.85 6.97
CA ARG A 309 -14.06 28.66 7.09
C ARG A 309 -13.74 27.60 8.12
N PHE A 310 -12.80 26.74 7.80
CA PHE A 310 -12.24 25.74 8.68
C PHE A 310 -10.77 26.04 8.93
N GLU A 311 -10.38 26.03 10.18
CA GLU A 311 -8.97 26.19 10.61
C GLU A 311 -8.55 24.97 11.40
N THR A 312 -7.36 24.45 11.13
CA THR A 312 -6.77 23.36 11.91
C THR A 312 -5.35 23.77 12.30
N ALA A 313 -5.03 23.70 13.58
CA ALA A 313 -3.70 23.94 14.11
C ALA A 313 -3.12 22.66 14.70
N TYR A 314 -1.82 22.46 14.54
CA TYR A 314 -1.08 21.27 14.95
C TYR A 314 0.11 21.67 15.82
N GLU A 315 0.33 21.00 16.93
CA GLU A 315 1.47 21.16 17.80
C GLU A 315 2.22 19.84 17.96
N TYR A 316 3.55 19.88 17.84
CA TYR A 316 4.40 18.69 17.90
C TYR A 316 5.44 18.80 19.00
N ASP A 317 5.88 17.67 19.51
CA ASP A 317 7.03 17.61 20.42
C ASP A 317 8.37 17.74 19.68
N ALA A 318 9.46 17.62 20.44
CA ALA A 318 10.81 17.75 19.89
C ALA A 318 11.18 16.62 18.90
N VAL A 319 10.54 15.45 18.99
CA VAL A 319 10.82 14.29 18.14
C VAL A 319 9.81 14.11 17.00
N GLY A 320 8.77 14.97 16.94
CA GLY A 320 7.80 14.99 15.84
C GLY A 320 6.48 14.29 16.15
N ASN A 321 6.22 13.85 17.40
CA ASN A 321 4.91 13.34 17.76
C ASN A 321 3.89 14.49 17.83
N LEU A 322 2.70 14.29 17.28
CA LEU A 322 1.60 15.26 17.36
C LEU A 322 1.08 15.31 18.80
N LEU A 323 1.23 16.47 19.48
CA LEU A 323 0.76 16.67 20.85
C LEU A 323 -0.66 17.22 20.93
N ARG A 324 -1.01 18.10 19.97
CA ARG A 324 -2.31 18.78 19.97
C ARG A 324 -2.75 19.08 18.54
N LEU A 325 -4.03 18.87 18.31
CA LEU A 325 -4.76 19.29 17.12
C LEU A 325 -5.97 20.10 17.56
N GLU A 326 -6.13 21.31 17.02
CA GLU A 326 -7.32 22.13 17.19
C GLU A 326 -7.98 22.37 15.83
N ALA A 327 -9.24 21.95 15.67
CA ALA A 327 -10.01 22.15 14.46
C ALA A 327 -11.22 23.04 14.79
N ALA A 328 -11.32 24.20 14.12
CA ALA A 328 -12.34 25.21 14.34
C ALA A 328 -13.15 25.48 13.07
N HIS A 329 -14.46 25.64 13.24
CA HIS A 329 -15.39 26.00 12.16
C HIS A 329 -15.95 27.41 12.40
N TYR A 330 -15.90 28.24 11.36
CA TYR A 330 -16.36 29.63 11.37
C TYR A 330 -17.47 29.84 10.35
N LEU A 331 -18.48 30.60 10.74
CA LEU A 331 -19.54 31.03 9.83
C LEU A 331 -19.05 32.14 8.89
N ALA A 332 -19.82 32.43 7.84
CA ALA A 332 -19.56 33.53 6.90
C ALA A 332 -19.38 34.90 7.59
N THR A 333 -19.96 35.10 8.75
CA THR A 333 -19.80 36.31 9.59
C THR A 333 -18.43 36.42 10.26
N GLY A 334 -17.58 35.41 10.14
CA GLY A 334 -16.32 35.28 10.86
C GLY A 334 -16.46 34.82 12.33
N LYS A 335 -17.70 34.60 12.81
CA LYS A 335 -17.93 34.09 14.16
C LYS A 335 -17.62 32.59 14.21
N ARG A 336 -16.82 32.14 15.22
CA ARG A 336 -16.59 30.72 15.46
C ARG A 336 -17.89 30.04 15.87
N GLN A 337 -18.26 28.97 15.19
CA GLN A 337 -19.46 28.18 15.46
C GLN A 337 -19.20 27.08 16.48
N ASN A 338 -18.12 26.35 16.28
CA ASN A 338 -17.66 25.28 17.16
C ASN A 338 -16.18 25.03 16.94
N PHE A 339 -15.57 24.28 17.84
CA PHE A 339 -14.22 23.77 17.66
C PHE A 339 -14.02 22.47 18.43
N THR A 340 -13.03 21.71 18.03
CA THR A 340 -12.62 20.46 18.67
C THR A 340 -11.13 20.55 18.95
N VAL A 341 -10.74 20.18 20.18
CA VAL A 341 -9.34 20.03 20.60
C VAL A 341 -9.08 18.54 20.82
N THR A 342 -8.04 18.01 20.18
CA THR A 342 -7.54 16.66 20.42
C THR A 342 -6.13 16.77 21.00
N GLU A 343 -5.92 16.21 22.18
CA GLU A 343 -4.64 16.14 22.86
C GLU A 343 -4.12 14.70 22.87
N TYR A 344 -2.82 14.54 22.60
CA TYR A 344 -2.15 13.25 22.52
C TYR A 344 -1.05 13.18 23.57
N ILE A 345 -0.99 12.09 24.32
CA ILE A 345 0.01 11.85 25.37
C ILE A 345 0.78 10.59 25.00
N TYR A 346 2.11 10.74 24.91
CA TYR A 346 3.02 9.67 24.52
C TYR A 346 3.92 9.24 25.67
N ASP A 347 4.39 7.99 25.60
CA ASP A 347 5.50 7.43 26.35
C ASP A 347 6.59 7.06 25.32
N GLY A 348 7.55 7.95 25.12
CA GLY A 348 8.45 7.92 23.98
C GLY A 348 7.71 8.15 22.66
N ILE A 349 7.65 7.14 21.79
CA ILE A 349 6.91 7.15 20.51
C ILE A 349 5.55 6.45 20.61
N VAL A 350 5.24 5.83 21.74
CA VAL A 350 4.00 5.04 21.92
C VAL A 350 2.89 5.95 22.44
N LEU A 351 1.81 6.08 21.67
CA LEU A 351 0.61 6.81 22.09
C LEU A 351 -0.03 6.08 23.27
N ARG A 352 -0.21 6.80 24.38
CA ARG A 352 -0.81 6.31 25.62
C ARG A 352 -2.22 6.81 25.85
N LYS A 353 -2.49 8.02 25.41
CA LYS A 353 -3.81 8.62 25.62
C LYS A 353 -4.12 9.62 24.52
N GLU A 354 -5.38 9.62 24.07
CA GLU A 354 -6.00 10.61 23.19
C GLU A 354 -7.20 11.20 23.92
N VAL A 355 -7.30 12.53 23.95
CA VAL A 355 -8.44 13.25 24.52
C VAL A 355 -8.98 14.19 23.47
N GLN A 356 -10.16 13.94 22.98
CA GLN A 356 -10.87 14.82 22.05
C GLN A 356 -12.00 15.52 22.78
N THR A 357 -12.04 16.87 22.77
CA THR A 357 -13.06 17.66 23.40
C THR A 357 -13.67 18.62 22.39
N SER A 358 -15.00 18.59 22.27
CA SER A 358 -15.76 19.48 21.38
C SER A 358 -16.43 20.58 22.18
N TYR A 359 -16.37 21.79 21.63
CA TYR A 359 -16.89 23.02 22.23
C TYR A 359 -17.87 23.72 21.29
N ASP A 360 -18.79 24.46 21.85
CA ASP A 360 -19.66 25.36 21.09
C ASP A 360 -19.00 26.74 20.89
N GLN A 361 -19.78 27.66 20.30
CA GLN A 361 -19.38 29.04 20.03
C GLN A 361 -19.02 29.86 21.27
N ASP A 362 -19.45 29.46 22.47
CA ASP A 362 -19.28 30.17 23.74
C ASP A 362 -18.23 29.46 24.64
N ASP A 363 -17.39 28.62 24.05
CA ASP A 363 -16.35 27.79 24.69
C ASP A 363 -16.90 26.78 25.72
N ILE A 364 -18.19 26.44 25.61
CA ILE A 364 -18.81 25.45 26.49
C ILE A 364 -18.56 24.04 25.94
N CYS A 365 -17.93 23.19 26.76
CA CYS A 365 -17.72 21.78 26.43
C CYS A 365 -19.06 21.08 26.16
N LYS A 366 -19.21 20.53 24.96
CA LYS A 366 -20.38 19.74 24.54
C LYS A 366 -20.17 18.26 24.70
N SER A 367 -18.98 17.79 24.42
CA SER A 367 -18.63 16.37 24.59
C SER A 367 -17.12 16.23 24.73
N SER A 368 -16.70 15.16 25.38
CA SER A 368 -15.30 14.77 25.43
C SER A 368 -15.20 13.26 25.25
N VAL A 369 -14.22 12.84 24.51
CA VAL A 369 -13.86 11.43 24.29
C VAL A 369 -12.43 11.23 24.74
N THR A 370 -12.19 10.28 25.62
CA THR A 370 -10.86 9.87 26.06
C THR A 370 -10.63 8.42 25.67
N LYS A 371 -9.52 8.13 25.01
CA LYS A 371 -9.03 6.78 24.75
C LYS A 371 -7.69 6.58 25.47
N THR A 372 -7.48 5.44 26.11
CA THR A 372 -6.20 5.02 26.64
C THR A 372 -5.73 3.76 25.92
N PHE A 373 -4.43 3.67 25.73
CA PHE A 373 -3.80 2.62 24.94
C PHE A 373 -2.76 1.88 25.81
N ASP A 374 -2.59 0.59 25.54
CA ASP A 374 -1.49 -0.19 26.08
C ASP A 374 -0.17 0.09 25.34
N ILE A 375 0.88 -0.66 25.69
CA ILE A 375 2.20 -0.54 25.06
C ILE A 375 2.23 -0.98 23.59
N TYR A 376 1.20 -1.69 23.13
CA TYR A 376 1.06 -2.18 21.76
C TYR A 376 0.14 -1.30 20.91
N GLY A 377 -0.39 -0.20 21.47
CA GLY A 377 -1.31 0.70 20.79
C GLY A 377 -2.76 0.21 20.73
N VAL A 378 -3.11 -0.76 21.56
CA VAL A 378 -4.49 -1.29 21.66
C VAL A 378 -5.27 -0.46 22.67
N VAL A 379 -6.51 -0.08 22.33
CA VAL A 379 -7.39 0.69 23.22
C VAL A 379 -7.80 -0.17 24.42
N THR A 380 -7.41 0.25 25.63
CA THR A 380 -7.81 -0.44 26.87
C THR A 380 -9.02 0.20 27.52
N ASN A 381 -9.16 1.51 27.40
CA ASN A 381 -10.28 2.26 27.94
C ASN A 381 -10.78 3.32 26.97
N PHE A 382 -12.07 3.54 26.99
CA PHE A 382 -12.75 4.57 26.22
C PHE A 382 -13.80 5.26 27.11
N THR A 383 -13.66 6.57 27.28
CA THR A 383 -14.58 7.37 28.09
C THR A 383 -15.23 8.43 27.22
N THR A 384 -16.55 8.56 27.27
CA THR A 384 -17.30 9.63 26.60
C THR A 384 -18.06 10.46 27.62
N LEU A 385 -17.88 11.78 27.59
CA LEU A 385 -18.76 12.75 28.23
C LEU A 385 -19.72 13.30 27.19
N SER A 386 -21.01 13.12 27.39
CA SER A 386 -22.08 13.64 26.51
C SER A 386 -22.41 15.10 26.81
N SER A 387 -23.10 15.78 25.89
CA SER A 387 -23.64 17.13 26.08
C SER A 387 -24.62 17.27 27.24
N SER A 388 -25.31 16.19 27.59
CA SER A 388 -26.17 16.13 28.79
C SER A 388 -25.36 16.05 30.09
N GLY A 389 -24.04 15.86 30.00
CA GLY A 389 -23.14 15.68 31.13
C GLY A 389 -23.11 14.25 31.69
N ASN A 390 -23.72 13.30 30.99
CA ASN A 390 -23.59 11.88 31.33
C ASN A 390 -22.23 11.36 30.87
N THR A 391 -21.61 10.47 31.65
CA THR A 391 -20.37 9.82 31.32
C THR A 391 -20.58 8.35 30.99
N TYR A 392 -19.97 7.89 29.93
CA TYR A 392 -19.95 6.50 29.50
C TYR A 392 -18.49 6.03 29.48
N ASP A 393 -18.16 5.07 30.33
CA ASP A 393 -16.82 4.48 30.39
C ASP A 393 -16.89 3.04 29.88
N TYR A 394 -15.96 2.71 29.01
CA TYR A 394 -15.76 1.36 28.48
C TYR A 394 -14.35 0.89 28.86
N ALA A 395 -14.24 -0.29 29.41
CA ALA A 395 -12.97 -0.97 29.66
C ALA A 395 -12.96 -2.29 28.89
N TYR A 396 -11.86 -2.53 28.17
CA TYR A 396 -11.71 -3.72 27.33
C TYR A 396 -10.62 -4.62 27.88
N ILE A 397 -10.88 -5.93 27.84
CA ILE A 397 -9.90 -6.98 28.09
C ILE A 397 -9.81 -7.80 26.80
N TYR A 398 -8.59 -8.08 26.36
CA TYR A 398 -8.32 -8.85 25.15
C TYR A 398 -7.80 -10.24 25.49
N ASP A 399 -8.09 -11.22 24.62
CA ASP A 399 -7.54 -12.56 24.69
C ASP A 399 -6.11 -12.60 24.08
N GLU A 400 -5.49 -13.77 24.11
CA GLU A 400 -4.12 -13.98 23.59
C GLU A 400 -4.04 -13.75 22.07
N GLU A 401 -5.14 -13.87 21.34
CA GLU A 401 -5.26 -13.60 19.91
C GLU A 401 -5.57 -12.12 19.60
N GLY A 402 -5.70 -11.25 20.61
CA GLY A 402 -5.97 -9.82 20.48
C GLY A 402 -7.44 -9.48 20.17
N ARG A 403 -8.38 -10.42 20.42
CA ARG A 403 -9.83 -10.18 20.30
C ARG A 403 -10.38 -9.70 21.65
N VAL A 404 -11.46 -8.92 21.62
CA VAL A 404 -12.11 -8.47 22.87
C VAL A 404 -12.70 -9.67 23.64
N ALA A 405 -12.09 -10.04 24.74
CA ALA A 405 -12.58 -11.10 25.62
C ALA A 405 -13.70 -10.59 26.54
N SER A 406 -13.58 -9.35 27.03
CA SER A 406 -14.68 -8.70 27.75
C SER A 406 -14.67 -7.19 27.59
N GLU A 407 -15.85 -6.62 27.72
CA GLU A 407 -16.12 -5.18 27.75
C GLU A 407 -16.95 -4.86 29.00
N LEU A 408 -16.52 -3.86 29.77
CA LEU A 408 -17.31 -3.28 30.86
C LEU A 408 -17.72 -1.87 30.47
N MET A 409 -19.01 -1.64 30.28
CA MET A 409 -19.60 -0.32 30.10
C MET A 409 -20.15 0.17 31.44
N THR A 410 -19.79 1.40 31.84
CA THR A 410 -20.32 2.09 33.01
C THR A 410 -20.97 3.40 32.56
N THR A 411 -22.24 3.61 32.88
CA THR A 411 -22.97 4.85 32.59
C THR A 411 -23.22 5.59 33.90
N ARG A 412 -22.68 6.83 34.00
CA ARG A 412 -22.95 7.74 35.14
C ARG A 412 -23.83 8.89 34.67
N TYR A 413 -24.92 9.13 35.38
CA TYR A 413 -25.88 10.17 35.06
C TYR A 413 -25.59 11.43 35.87
N LYS A 414 -25.44 12.59 35.20
CA LYS A 414 -25.25 13.88 35.88
C LYS A 414 -26.42 14.27 36.76
N SER A 415 -27.64 13.94 36.35
CA SER A 415 -28.89 14.35 37.00
C SER A 415 -29.38 13.39 38.09
N ALA A 416 -28.71 12.26 38.29
CA ALA A 416 -29.15 11.23 39.22
C ALA A 416 -27.94 10.50 39.83
N PRO A 417 -28.00 10.09 41.12
CA PRO A 417 -26.96 9.29 41.75
C PRO A 417 -27.04 7.80 41.29
N ARG A 418 -27.40 7.59 40.04
CA ARG A 418 -27.55 6.28 39.42
C ARG A 418 -26.36 5.98 38.52
N ILE A 419 -25.84 4.76 38.65
CA ILE A 419 -24.80 4.21 37.78
C ILE A 419 -25.29 2.89 37.23
N ASP A 420 -25.35 2.79 35.92
CA ASP A 420 -25.65 1.54 35.21
C ASP A 420 -24.37 0.89 34.73
N TYR A 421 -24.27 -0.40 34.96
CA TYR A 421 -23.16 -1.25 34.51
C TYR A 421 -23.67 -2.30 33.53
N ARG A 422 -22.89 -2.52 32.49
CA ARG A 422 -23.08 -3.61 31.54
C ARG A 422 -21.75 -4.27 31.28
N GLU A 423 -21.57 -5.51 31.69
CA GLU A 423 -20.46 -6.34 31.34
C GLU A 423 -20.86 -7.28 30.22
N THR A 424 -20.05 -7.35 29.16
CA THR A 424 -20.22 -8.27 28.04
C THR A 424 -18.99 -9.13 27.95
N ALA A 425 -19.13 -10.45 28.11
CA ALA A 425 -18.05 -11.40 27.89
C ALA A 425 -18.28 -12.14 26.57
N TYR A 426 -17.20 -12.31 25.82
CA TYR A 426 -17.19 -12.92 24.51
C TYR A 426 -16.38 -14.21 24.55
N GLU A 427 -16.91 -15.28 23.98
CA GLU A 427 -16.19 -16.50 23.67
C GLU A 427 -16.21 -16.72 22.16
N TYR A 428 -15.16 -17.32 21.64
CA TYR A 428 -14.97 -17.46 20.19
C TYR A 428 -14.81 -18.93 19.80
N HIS A 429 -15.29 -19.29 18.62
CA HIS A 429 -14.93 -20.50 17.91
C HIS A 429 -13.50 -20.38 17.35
N GLU A 430 -12.88 -21.50 16.97
CA GLU A 430 -11.55 -21.52 16.34
C GLU A 430 -11.49 -20.68 15.06
N ASN A 431 -12.60 -20.53 14.34
CA ASN A 431 -12.72 -19.67 13.14
C ASN A 431 -12.83 -18.17 13.43
N GLY A 432 -12.72 -17.74 14.70
CA GLY A 432 -12.77 -16.34 15.14
C GLY A 432 -14.16 -15.74 15.27
N ARG A 433 -15.23 -16.48 14.99
CA ARG A 433 -16.61 -16.03 15.22
C ARG A 433 -17.03 -16.24 16.68
N HIS A 434 -17.97 -15.43 17.17
CA HIS A 434 -18.49 -15.61 18.52
C HIS A 434 -19.16 -16.98 18.68
N SER A 435 -18.77 -17.72 19.74
CA SER A 435 -19.43 -18.94 20.17
C SER A 435 -20.46 -18.64 21.27
N SER A 436 -20.16 -17.64 22.11
CA SER A 436 -21.02 -17.20 23.19
C SER A 436 -20.87 -15.69 23.43
N VAL A 437 -21.96 -15.03 23.75
CA VAL A 437 -21.96 -13.65 24.25
C VAL A 437 -22.78 -13.63 25.53
N THR A 438 -22.13 -13.35 26.66
CA THR A 438 -22.75 -13.23 27.96
C THR A 438 -22.83 -11.77 28.35
N VAL A 439 -24.05 -11.24 28.54
CA VAL A 439 -24.32 -9.87 28.99
C VAL A 439 -24.84 -9.92 30.42
N HIS A 440 -24.15 -9.22 31.32
CA HIS A 440 -24.62 -9.01 32.69
C HIS A 440 -24.83 -7.52 32.92
N GLN A 441 -26.00 -7.13 33.42
CA GLN A 441 -26.38 -5.74 33.64
C GLN A 441 -26.92 -5.54 35.08
N TRP A 442 -26.47 -4.44 35.71
CA TRP A 442 -26.94 -4.06 37.05
C TRP A 442 -26.89 -2.53 37.23
N THR A 443 -27.57 -2.06 38.24
CA THR A 443 -27.62 -0.64 38.61
C THR A 443 -27.15 -0.46 40.04
N SER A 444 -26.38 0.59 40.33
CA SER A 444 -25.99 1.03 41.66
C SER A 444 -26.43 2.48 41.89
N TYR A 445 -26.71 2.82 43.16
CA TYR A 445 -27.03 4.18 43.58
C TYR A 445 -25.95 4.75 44.54
N ASP A 446 -24.90 4.00 44.81
CA ASP A 446 -23.83 4.39 45.74
C ASP A 446 -22.50 3.83 45.25
N GLU A 447 -21.64 4.69 44.66
CA GLU A 447 -20.35 4.32 44.08
C GLU A 447 -19.38 3.80 45.15
N ALA A 448 -19.49 4.27 46.41
CA ALA A 448 -18.59 3.87 47.50
C ALA A 448 -18.91 2.47 48.06
N LYS A 449 -20.15 1.97 47.88
CA LYS A 449 -20.61 0.69 48.40
C LYS A 449 -20.46 -0.48 47.41
N PHE A 450 -20.14 -0.19 46.16
CA PHE A 450 -20.02 -1.22 45.13
C PHE A 450 -18.60 -1.28 44.54
N PRO A 451 -17.64 -1.83 45.27
CA PRO A 451 -16.50 -2.39 44.60
C PRO A 451 -17.02 -3.52 43.68
N TYR A 452 -16.52 -3.53 42.49
CA TYR A 452 -16.73 -4.46 41.37
C TYR A 452 -16.95 -5.96 41.73
N LYS A 453 -16.74 -6.36 42.97
CA LYS A 453 -16.70 -7.77 43.43
C LYS A 453 -18.06 -8.39 43.87
N GLU A 454 -19.11 -7.61 44.07
CA GLU A 454 -20.43 -8.18 44.49
C GLU A 454 -21.45 -8.27 43.33
N LYS A 455 -20.98 -8.67 42.17
CA LYS A 455 -21.70 -8.72 40.89
C LYS A 455 -22.99 -9.58 40.88
N SER A 456 -23.09 -10.59 41.69
CA SER A 456 -23.98 -11.71 41.40
C SER A 456 -25.40 -11.58 41.94
N ALA A 457 -25.67 -10.61 42.85
CA ALA A 457 -26.94 -10.61 43.59
C ALA A 457 -28.03 -9.69 43.01
N LEU A 458 -27.70 -8.71 42.13
CA LEU A 458 -28.61 -7.62 41.78
C LEU A 458 -28.83 -7.38 40.29
N GLY A 459 -28.26 -8.19 39.40
CA GLY A 459 -28.28 -7.98 37.96
C GLY A 459 -29.05 -9.05 37.18
N THR A 460 -29.30 -8.76 35.90
CA THR A 460 -29.80 -9.73 34.92
C THR A 460 -28.68 -10.22 34.05
N THR A 461 -28.60 -11.54 33.86
CA THR A 461 -27.65 -12.16 32.95
C THR A 461 -28.35 -12.75 31.75
N THR A 462 -27.89 -12.43 30.56
CA THR A 462 -28.37 -13.00 29.30
C THR A 462 -27.21 -13.66 28.57
N VAL A 463 -27.36 -14.93 28.19
CA VAL A 463 -26.39 -15.69 27.43
C VAL A 463 -26.98 -15.98 26.05
N THR A 464 -26.26 -15.57 25.01
CA THR A 464 -26.58 -15.89 23.62
C THR A 464 -25.49 -16.79 23.06
N LYS A 465 -25.88 -17.95 22.52
CA LYS A 465 -24.96 -18.89 21.87
C LYS A 465 -25.12 -18.84 20.37
N TYR A 466 -24.02 -19.07 19.68
CA TYR A 466 -23.93 -19.05 18.22
C TYR A 466 -23.27 -20.34 17.70
N ASP A 467 -23.69 -20.80 16.52
CA ASP A 467 -23.02 -21.89 15.82
C ASP A 467 -21.73 -21.38 15.09
N GLU A 468 -20.95 -22.28 14.52
CA GLU A 468 -19.72 -21.94 13.79
C GLU A 468 -19.96 -21.05 12.55
N ASN A 469 -21.19 -20.96 12.05
CA ASN A 469 -21.61 -20.09 10.97
C ASN A 469 -22.03 -18.69 11.46
N GLY A 470 -22.08 -18.48 12.78
CA GLY A 470 -22.49 -17.22 13.42
C GLY A 470 -24.03 -17.08 13.56
N ASN A 471 -24.81 -18.14 13.35
CA ASN A 471 -26.25 -18.11 13.56
C ASN A 471 -26.57 -18.30 15.04
N LYS A 472 -27.53 -17.51 15.54
CA LYS A 472 -27.99 -17.64 16.92
C LYS A 472 -28.68 -18.99 17.14
N ILE A 473 -28.19 -19.74 18.13
CA ILE A 473 -28.80 -21.01 18.56
C ILE A 473 -30.05 -20.66 19.38
N LYS A 474 -31.22 -21.00 18.85
CA LYS A 474 -32.46 -20.87 19.61
C LYS A 474 -32.50 -21.94 20.69
N LYS A 475 -32.74 -21.56 21.95
CA LYS A 475 -33.05 -22.48 23.04
C LYS A 475 -34.43 -23.12 22.85
#